data_56af5cb55c72d7c33c419d33e5de6366
#
_entry.id   56af5cb55c72d7c33c419d33e5de6366
#
_cell.length_a   1.000
_cell.length_b   1.000
_cell.length_c   1.000
_cell.angle_alpha   90.00
_cell.angle_beta   90.00
_cell.angle_gamma   90.00
#
_symmetry.space_group_name_H-M   'P 1'
#
loop_
_entity.id
_entity.type
_entity.pdbx_description
1 polymer ?
#
loop_
_entity_poly.entity_id
_entity_poly.type
_entity_poly.pdbx_seq_one_letter_code
_entity_poly.pdbx_strand_id
1 'polypeptide(L)'
;MKINKLLTPYNHNPGTTDRIKYIVIHYVGALGGAKANCQYYAGGSRGASAHYFVDFDGSIWQSVEDRDIAWHCGAKTYRHPECRNANSIGIELCVRNSGSKADTSRDWYFEDATVASAIQLTRKLMAKYGVPADHVIRHYDVTGKICPNPYVYNHTAHTWDEFKAAISADPEEEEKKSGWQQEDGGWRYYLGNTGEPVRNDWHEDPDGSWYWFDGAGMMVTEAWKTASDGRWYYLGVDGKMVKN
;
A
#
# COMPACT_ATOMS: atom_id res chain seq x y z
N MET A 1 -1.73 -11.26 -4.88
CA MET A 1 -0.37 -10.71 -5.08
C MET A 1 0.58 -11.82 -5.50
N LYS A 2 1.26 -11.70 -6.64
CA LYS A 2 2.28 -12.63 -7.14
C LYS A 2 3.66 -12.17 -6.69
N ILE A 3 4.49 -13.09 -6.18
CA ILE A 3 5.88 -12.84 -5.81
C ILE A 3 6.78 -13.68 -6.73
N ASN A 4 7.64 -13.02 -7.49
CA ASN A 4 8.66 -13.67 -8.29
C ASN A 4 9.85 -14.06 -7.40
N LYS A 5 10.56 -15.13 -7.71
CA LYS A 5 11.71 -15.56 -6.93
C LYS A 5 12.98 -15.58 -7.79
N LEU A 6 14.02 -14.97 -7.27
CA LEU A 6 15.38 -15.10 -7.74
C LEU A 6 16.29 -15.06 -6.50
N LEU A 7 16.41 -16.20 -5.85
CA LEU A 7 17.08 -16.31 -4.56
C LEU A 7 18.59 -16.25 -4.73
N THR A 8 19.24 -15.50 -3.84
CA THR A 8 20.70 -15.46 -3.76
C THR A 8 21.23 -16.63 -2.94
N PRO A 9 22.29 -17.33 -3.37
CA PRO A 9 23.01 -18.27 -2.55
C PRO A 9 24.05 -17.60 -1.63
N TYR A 10 24.14 -16.26 -1.69
CA TYR A 10 25.12 -15.44 -0.96
C TYR A 10 24.44 -14.45 -0.03
N ASN A 11 25.23 -13.78 0.81
CA ASN A 11 24.84 -12.58 1.55
C ASN A 11 23.69 -12.79 2.55
N HIS A 12 23.52 -13.98 3.10
CA HIS A 12 22.56 -14.28 4.16
C HIS A 12 23.09 -15.35 5.09
N ASN A 13 22.50 -15.45 6.28
CA ASN A 13 22.73 -16.54 7.20
C ASN A 13 21.47 -17.40 7.29
N PRO A 14 21.60 -18.72 7.56
CA PRO A 14 20.44 -19.56 7.83
C PRO A 14 19.72 -19.11 9.10
N GLY A 15 18.41 -19.29 9.14
CA GLY A 15 17.58 -18.92 10.27
C GLY A 15 16.24 -19.64 10.26
N THR A 16 15.31 -19.15 11.10
CA THR A 16 13.95 -19.66 11.25
C THR A 16 12.95 -18.52 11.24
N THR A 17 11.66 -18.76 11.01
CA THR A 17 10.65 -17.70 10.87
C THR A 17 10.20 -17.09 12.21
N ASP A 18 10.35 -17.79 13.32
CA ASP A 18 10.01 -17.31 14.67
C ASP A 18 10.89 -16.15 15.16
N ARG A 19 12.06 -15.95 14.51
CA ARG A 19 12.94 -14.79 14.73
C ARG A 19 12.31 -13.46 14.31
N ILE A 20 11.32 -13.46 13.40
CA ILE A 20 10.81 -12.26 12.74
C ILE A 20 9.94 -11.47 13.72
N LYS A 21 10.43 -10.28 14.11
CA LYS A 21 9.79 -9.35 15.03
C LYS A 21 9.57 -7.97 14.39
N TYR A 22 10.36 -7.64 13.36
CA TYR A 22 10.35 -6.35 12.69
C TYR A 22 10.29 -6.52 11.18
N ILE A 23 9.72 -5.51 10.51
CA ILE A 23 9.84 -5.30 9.07
C ILE A 23 10.54 -3.95 8.89
N VAL A 24 11.65 -3.94 8.12
CA VAL A 24 12.44 -2.73 7.87
C VAL A 24 12.28 -2.32 6.42
N ILE A 25 11.81 -1.09 6.22
CA ILE A 25 11.61 -0.50 4.89
C ILE A 25 12.86 0.25 4.48
N HIS A 26 13.29 0.00 3.24
CA HIS A 26 14.46 0.58 2.60
C HIS A 26 14.11 1.21 1.25
N TYR A 27 15.03 1.93 0.68
CA TYR A 27 15.06 2.26 -0.75
C TYR A 27 16.38 1.75 -1.34
N VAL A 28 16.34 1.32 -2.59
CA VAL A 28 17.52 0.75 -3.27
C VAL A 28 18.70 1.75 -3.35
N GLY A 29 18.41 3.05 -3.41
CA GLY A 29 19.43 4.10 -3.53
C GLY A 29 20.19 4.06 -4.86
N ALA A 30 19.64 3.36 -5.85
CA ALA A 30 20.14 3.22 -7.22
C ALA A 30 18.96 3.05 -8.18
N LEU A 31 19.18 3.23 -9.49
CA LEU A 31 18.11 3.24 -10.50
C LEU A 31 17.78 1.86 -11.09
N GLY A 32 18.34 0.79 -10.55
CA GLY A 32 18.04 -0.58 -10.96
C GLY A 32 16.67 -1.06 -10.48
N GLY A 33 15.92 -1.77 -11.34
CA GLY A 33 14.67 -2.43 -10.96
C GLY A 33 14.89 -3.67 -10.07
N ALA A 34 13.81 -4.23 -9.52
CA ALA A 34 13.85 -5.31 -8.54
C ALA A 34 14.54 -6.57 -9.04
N LYS A 35 14.24 -7.01 -10.26
CA LYS A 35 14.92 -8.18 -10.88
C LYS A 35 16.42 -7.97 -11.00
N ALA A 36 16.86 -6.79 -11.42
CA ALA A 36 18.28 -6.47 -11.59
C ALA A 36 19.00 -6.48 -10.23
N ASN A 37 18.37 -5.98 -9.18
CA ASN A 37 18.91 -6.05 -7.82
C ASN A 37 19.03 -7.50 -7.31
N CYS A 38 18.01 -8.34 -7.52
CA CYS A 38 18.12 -9.76 -7.21
C CYS A 38 19.27 -10.44 -7.97
N GLN A 39 19.44 -10.16 -9.27
CA GLN A 39 20.56 -10.66 -10.06
C GLN A 39 21.92 -10.21 -9.53
N TYR A 40 22.02 -8.94 -9.13
CA TYR A 40 23.24 -8.39 -8.54
C TYR A 40 23.66 -9.13 -7.28
N TYR A 41 22.72 -9.39 -6.35
CA TYR A 41 23.01 -10.12 -5.12
C TYR A 41 23.22 -11.62 -5.36
N ALA A 42 22.56 -12.21 -6.33
CA ALA A 42 22.79 -13.61 -6.73
C ALA A 42 24.11 -13.83 -7.46
N GLY A 43 24.71 -12.77 -8.00
CA GLY A 43 25.98 -12.82 -8.76
C GLY A 43 27.25 -12.88 -7.90
N GLY A 44 27.17 -12.94 -6.57
CA GLY A 44 28.34 -13.07 -5.69
C GLY A 44 28.19 -12.44 -4.32
N SER A 45 29.27 -12.50 -3.54
CA SER A 45 29.34 -11.87 -2.23
C SER A 45 29.39 -10.35 -2.37
N ARG A 46 28.40 -9.65 -1.79
CA ARG A 46 28.23 -8.18 -1.81
C ARG A 46 28.28 -7.54 -0.44
N GLY A 47 28.31 -8.36 0.63
CA GLY A 47 28.26 -7.88 2.01
C GLY A 47 26.93 -7.25 2.43
N ALA A 48 25.90 -7.38 1.58
CA ALA A 48 24.54 -6.88 1.83
C ALA A 48 23.51 -7.70 1.05
N SER A 49 22.25 -7.66 1.46
CA SER A 49 21.09 -8.24 0.78
C SER A 49 19.80 -7.70 1.37
N ALA A 50 18.66 -8.04 0.77
CA ALA A 50 17.35 -7.84 1.35
C ALA A 50 16.46 -9.06 1.03
N HIS A 51 15.35 -9.22 1.76
CA HIS A 51 14.42 -10.31 1.49
C HIS A 51 13.62 -10.05 0.22
N TYR A 52 13.14 -8.80 0.06
CA TYR A 52 12.26 -8.42 -1.03
C TYR A 52 12.71 -7.13 -1.70
N PHE A 53 12.41 -7.04 -2.99
CA PHE A 53 12.52 -5.85 -3.81
C PHE A 53 11.18 -5.58 -4.48
N VAL A 54 10.67 -4.35 -4.41
CA VAL A 54 9.44 -3.91 -5.06
C VAL A 54 9.81 -2.99 -6.22
N ASP A 55 9.44 -3.37 -7.45
CA ASP A 55 9.81 -2.68 -8.67
C ASP A 55 8.94 -1.44 -8.95
N PHE A 56 9.30 -0.68 -9.97
CA PHE A 56 8.61 0.54 -10.43
C PHE A 56 7.17 0.26 -10.90
N ASP A 57 6.91 -0.93 -11.46
CA ASP A 57 5.60 -1.37 -11.92
C ASP A 57 4.80 -2.10 -10.82
N GLY A 58 5.32 -2.12 -9.60
CA GLY A 58 4.74 -2.83 -8.47
C GLY A 58 5.03 -4.34 -8.45
N SER A 59 5.79 -4.90 -9.40
CA SER A 59 6.17 -6.30 -9.34
C SER A 59 7.12 -6.56 -8.16
N ILE A 60 6.90 -7.70 -7.47
CA ILE A 60 7.65 -8.05 -6.26
C ILE A 60 8.58 -9.21 -6.56
N TRP A 61 9.81 -9.08 -6.11
CA TRP A 61 10.87 -10.09 -6.23
C TRP A 61 11.44 -10.46 -4.88
N GLN A 62 11.53 -11.78 -4.60
CA GLN A 62 12.17 -12.31 -3.40
C GLN A 62 13.61 -12.74 -3.71
N SER A 63 14.57 -12.23 -2.95
CA SER A 63 16.01 -12.50 -3.08
C SER A 63 16.57 -13.36 -1.94
N VAL A 64 15.95 -13.32 -0.74
CA VAL A 64 16.30 -14.16 0.41
C VAL A 64 15.01 -14.76 0.97
N GLU A 65 15.04 -16.05 1.34
CA GLU A 65 13.88 -16.68 1.97
C GLU A 65 13.58 -16.05 3.33
N ASP A 66 12.29 -15.96 3.69
CA ASP A 66 11.86 -15.31 4.94
C ASP A 66 12.52 -15.90 6.20
N ARG A 67 12.76 -17.20 6.21
CA ARG A 67 13.41 -17.89 7.32
C ARG A 67 14.86 -17.45 7.52
N ASP A 68 15.55 -17.13 6.45
CA ASP A 68 16.97 -16.77 6.48
C ASP A 68 17.18 -15.30 6.91
N ILE A 69 18.39 -14.95 7.28
CA ILE A 69 18.76 -13.65 7.80
C ILE A 69 19.44 -12.86 6.68
N ALA A 70 18.72 -11.96 6.02
CA ALA A 70 19.31 -11.04 5.06
C ALA A 70 20.14 -9.95 5.76
N TRP A 71 21.14 -9.41 5.06
CA TRP A 71 22.07 -8.40 5.59
C TRP A 71 21.67 -7.00 5.11
N HIS A 72 20.61 -6.41 5.69
CA HIS A 72 20.00 -5.17 5.19
C HIS A 72 20.12 -3.96 6.13
N CYS A 73 20.24 -4.17 7.44
CA CYS A 73 20.31 -3.07 8.42
C CYS A 73 21.47 -3.21 9.41
N GLY A 74 22.53 -3.92 9.02
CA GLY A 74 23.75 -4.04 9.84
C GLY A 74 24.48 -2.72 9.99
N ALA A 75 24.94 -2.38 11.21
CA ALA A 75 25.69 -1.19 11.52
C ALA A 75 26.68 -1.42 12.68
N LYS A 76 27.65 -0.51 12.83
CA LYS A 76 28.55 -0.50 14.01
C LYS A 76 27.81 0.00 15.25
N THR A 77 26.89 0.94 15.06
CA THR A 77 26.07 1.52 16.13
C THR A 77 24.61 1.54 15.69
N TYR A 78 23.71 1.36 16.63
CA TYR A 78 22.28 1.31 16.39
C TYR A 78 21.58 2.40 17.21
N ARG A 79 20.54 3.00 16.61
CA ARG A 79 19.58 3.87 17.32
C ARG A 79 18.49 3.04 17.98
N HIS A 80 17.99 2.02 17.25
CA HIS A 80 16.94 1.15 17.78
C HIS A 80 17.52 0.15 18.79
N PRO A 81 16.88 -0.02 19.97
CA PRO A 81 17.41 -0.90 21.00
C PRO A 81 17.48 -2.37 20.58
N GLU A 82 16.52 -2.85 19.80
CA GLU A 82 16.33 -4.29 19.55
C GLU A 82 16.45 -4.72 18.08
N CYS A 83 15.95 -3.91 17.11
CA CYS A 83 15.90 -4.32 15.71
C CYS A 83 17.29 -4.53 15.11
N ARG A 84 17.49 -5.71 14.49
CA ARG A 84 18.73 -6.18 13.84
C ARG A 84 18.39 -7.01 12.60
N ASN A 85 19.37 -7.33 11.75
CA ASN A 85 19.21 -8.33 10.70
C ASN A 85 18.65 -9.64 11.23
N ALA A 86 19.10 -10.06 12.41
CA ALA A 86 18.74 -11.35 13.02
C ALA A 86 17.26 -11.47 13.37
N ASN A 87 16.51 -10.37 13.52
CA ASN A 87 15.11 -10.40 13.94
C ASN A 87 14.17 -9.61 13.03
N SER A 88 14.58 -9.35 11.79
CA SER A 88 13.78 -8.57 10.85
C SER A 88 13.74 -9.13 9.44
N ILE A 89 12.75 -8.65 8.67
CA ILE A 89 12.65 -8.77 7.21
C ILE A 89 12.95 -7.39 6.61
N GLY A 90 13.82 -7.31 5.59
CA GLY A 90 14.09 -6.09 4.84
C GLY A 90 13.32 -6.08 3.52
N ILE A 91 12.64 -4.97 3.23
CA ILE A 91 11.94 -4.68 1.98
C ILE A 91 12.57 -3.45 1.34
N GLU A 92 13.12 -3.62 0.15
CA GLU A 92 13.73 -2.58 -0.67
C GLU A 92 12.74 -2.06 -1.72
N LEU A 93 12.44 -0.78 -1.69
CA LEU A 93 11.63 -0.12 -2.70
C LEU A 93 12.54 0.43 -3.80
N CYS A 94 12.30 0.05 -5.05
CA CYS A 94 12.97 0.66 -6.19
C CYS A 94 12.55 2.13 -6.30
N VAL A 95 13.50 2.99 -6.61
CA VAL A 95 13.36 4.43 -6.50
C VAL A 95 13.80 5.12 -7.78
N ARG A 96 13.08 6.19 -8.18
CA ARG A 96 13.45 7.10 -9.25
C ARG A 96 14.24 8.28 -8.71
N ASN A 97 14.88 8.99 -9.62
CA ASN A 97 15.63 10.19 -9.29
C ASN A 97 15.52 11.22 -10.42
N SER A 98 15.20 12.45 -10.10
CA SER A 98 15.04 13.56 -11.06
C SER A 98 16.25 14.48 -11.18
N GLY A 99 17.33 14.23 -10.41
CA GLY A 99 18.52 15.09 -10.38
C GLY A 99 19.74 14.46 -9.72
N SER A 100 20.13 14.97 -8.58
CA SER A 100 21.32 14.49 -7.83
C SER A 100 21.08 13.12 -7.20
N LYS A 101 22.05 12.21 -7.37
CA LYS A 101 22.03 10.87 -6.79
C LYS A 101 22.68 10.79 -5.40
N ALA A 102 22.99 11.93 -4.79
CA ALA A 102 23.46 11.93 -3.41
C ALA A 102 22.35 11.37 -2.49
N ASP A 103 22.73 10.60 -1.48
CA ASP A 103 21.80 10.03 -0.50
C ASP A 103 21.06 11.09 0.34
N THR A 104 21.62 12.31 0.42
CA THR A 104 21.01 13.49 1.05
C THR A 104 20.14 14.31 0.12
N SER A 105 20.08 14.00 -1.19
CA SER A 105 19.27 14.74 -2.16
C SER A 105 17.78 14.50 -1.95
N ARG A 106 16.98 15.50 -2.30
CA ARG A 106 15.52 15.40 -2.36
C ARG A 106 14.99 15.08 -3.77
N ASP A 107 15.85 14.62 -4.67
CA ASP A 107 15.47 14.24 -6.03
C ASP A 107 15.00 12.77 -6.13
N TRP A 108 15.05 12.01 -5.03
CA TRP A 108 14.59 10.64 -4.95
C TRP A 108 13.08 10.57 -4.69
N TYR A 109 12.35 9.73 -5.47
CA TYR A 109 10.92 9.52 -5.30
C TYR A 109 10.50 8.09 -5.65
N PHE A 110 9.36 7.66 -5.13
CA PHE A 110 8.74 6.38 -5.45
C PHE A 110 7.63 6.56 -6.47
N GLU A 111 7.44 5.55 -7.33
CA GLU A 111 6.27 5.41 -8.19
C GLU A 111 5.06 4.93 -7.36
N ASP A 112 3.85 5.33 -7.73
CA ASP A 112 2.61 4.95 -7.04
C ASP A 112 2.47 3.42 -6.94
N ALA A 113 2.76 2.69 -8.04
CA ALA A 113 2.69 1.23 -8.08
C ALA A 113 3.70 0.57 -7.12
N THR A 114 4.90 1.16 -6.94
CA THR A 114 5.89 0.69 -5.97
C THR A 114 5.33 0.78 -4.56
N VAL A 115 4.76 1.94 -4.20
CA VAL A 115 4.22 2.19 -2.85
C VAL A 115 3.02 1.29 -2.58
N ALA A 116 2.06 1.20 -3.50
CA ALA A 116 0.88 0.36 -3.35
C ALA A 116 1.26 -1.12 -3.12
N SER A 117 2.19 -1.66 -3.92
CA SER A 117 2.66 -3.04 -3.77
C SER A 117 3.48 -3.25 -2.49
N ALA A 118 4.26 -2.26 -2.06
CA ALA A 118 5.00 -2.33 -0.80
C ALA A 118 4.06 -2.36 0.41
N ILE A 119 2.97 -1.60 0.40
CA ILE A 119 1.91 -1.64 1.42
C ILE A 119 1.29 -3.03 1.49
N GLN A 120 0.85 -3.59 0.35
CA GLN A 120 0.26 -4.93 0.29
C GLN A 120 1.22 -6.02 0.78
N LEU A 121 2.50 -5.98 0.37
CA LEU A 121 3.52 -6.92 0.83
C LEU A 121 3.73 -6.82 2.33
N THR A 122 3.85 -5.59 2.84
CA THR A 122 4.06 -5.33 4.27
C THR A 122 2.89 -5.87 5.10
N ARG A 123 1.64 -5.56 4.75
CA ARG A 123 0.45 -6.10 5.40
C ARG A 123 0.43 -7.63 5.41
N LYS A 124 0.75 -8.25 4.27
CA LYS A 124 0.83 -9.71 4.16
C LYS A 124 1.86 -10.31 5.12
N LEU A 125 3.04 -9.70 5.23
CA LEU A 125 4.10 -10.16 6.12
C LEU A 125 3.75 -9.88 7.60
N MET A 126 3.12 -8.75 7.90
CA MET A 126 2.58 -8.44 9.24
C MET A 126 1.60 -9.53 9.68
N ALA A 127 0.60 -9.84 8.87
CA ALA A 127 -0.40 -10.87 9.17
C ALA A 127 0.25 -12.27 9.29
N LYS A 128 1.19 -12.59 8.40
CA LYS A 128 1.85 -13.91 8.36
C LYS A 128 2.70 -14.19 9.59
N TYR A 129 3.38 -13.16 10.12
CA TYR A 129 4.36 -13.32 11.20
C TYR A 129 3.95 -12.66 12.51
N GLY A 130 2.75 -12.09 12.58
CA GLY A 130 2.26 -11.41 13.78
C GLY A 130 3.08 -10.15 14.10
N VAL A 131 3.63 -9.46 13.09
CA VAL A 131 4.39 -8.22 13.28
C VAL A 131 3.41 -7.05 13.40
N PRO A 132 3.37 -6.35 14.55
CA PRO A 132 2.47 -5.21 14.70
C PRO A 132 2.96 -4.00 13.90
N ALA A 133 2.06 -3.05 13.62
CA ALA A 133 2.35 -1.92 12.75
C ALA A 133 3.47 -1.01 13.29
N ASP A 134 3.63 -0.88 14.59
CA ASP A 134 4.70 -0.11 15.24
C ASP A 134 6.09 -0.77 15.09
N HIS A 135 6.13 -2.07 14.79
CA HIS A 135 7.36 -2.79 14.45
C HIS A 135 7.69 -2.76 12.94
N VAL A 136 6.91 -2.08 12.13
CA VAL A 136 7.27 -1.71 10.76
C VAL A 136 7.97 -0.36 10.81
N ILE A 137 9.28 -0.35 10.56
CA ILE A 137 10.16 0.80 10.77
C ILE A 137 11.06 1.05 9.57
N ARG A 138 11.63 2.25 9.47
CA ARG A 138 12.61 2.58 8.43
C ARG A 138 14.01 2.13 8.85
N HIS A 139 14.90 1.91 7.90
CA HIS A 139 16.33 1.75 8.20
C HIS A 139 16.88 2.96 8.99
N TYR A 140 16.36 4.16 8.72
CA TYR A 140 16.66 5.37 9.48
C TYR A 140 16.40 5.21 10.98
N ASP A 141 15.31 4.58 11.34
CA ASP A 141 14.93 4.35 12.74
C ASP A 141 15.86 3.32 13.40
N VAL A 142 16.40 2.38 12.62
CA VAL A 142 17.32 1.35 13.11
C VAL A 142 18.72 1.91 13.35
N THR A 143 19.27 2.71 12.43
CA THR A 143 20.70 3.08 12.44
C THR A 143 20.96 4.58 12.29
N GLY A 144 20.01 5.37 11.85
CA GLY A 144 20.17 6.78 11.51
C GLY A 144 20.60 7.03 10.05
N LYS A 145 20.80 5.98 9.24
CA LYS A 145 21.05 6.12 7.80
C LYS A 145 19.85 6.78 7.12
N ILE A 146 20.08 7.70 6.18
CA ILE A 146 19.00 8.30 5.37
C ILE A 146 18.46 7.25 4.41
N CYS A 147 17.60 6.37 4.94
CA CYS A 147 17.00 5.24 4.21
C CYS A 147 15.66 4.83 4.86
N PRO A 148 14.56 4.79 4.11
CA PRO A 148 14.42 5.24 2.72
C PRO A 148 14.41 6.77 2.61
N ASN A 149 15.20 7.32 1.70
CA ASN A 149 15.34 8.78 1.56
C ASN A 149 13.98 9.51 1.40
N PRO A 150 13.04 9.09 0.50
CA PRO A 150 11.76 9.77 0.37
C PRO A 150 10.96 9.80 1.67
N TYR A 151 10.99 8.75 2.47
CA TYR A 151 10.27 8.65 3.74
C TYR A 151 11.00 9.29 4.93
N VAL A 152 12.30 9.53 4.81
CA VAL A 152 13.05 10.28 5.85
C VAL A 152 12.76 11.77 5.72
N TYR A 153 12.73 12.28 4.50
CA TYR A 153 12.50 13.70 4.24
C TYR A 153 11.02 14.07 4.06
N ASN A 154 10.14 13.10 3.77
CA ASN A 154 8.69 13.30 3.54
C ASN A 154 8.39 14.45 2.54
N HIS A 155 9.15 14.51 1.45
CA HIS A 155 9.13 15.62 0.49
C HIS A 155 8.40 15.31 -0.83
N THR A 156 7.83 14.11 -0.94
CA THR A 156 7.07 13.65 -2.12
C THR A 156 5.61 13.44 -1.77
N ALA A 157 4.79 13.07 -2.77
CA ALA A 157 3.39 12.71 -2.59
C ALA A 157 3.20 11.49 -1.66
N HIS A 158 4.25 10.68 -1.49
CA HIS A 158 4.24 9.50 -0.61
C HIS A 158 5.09 9.77 0.63
N THR A 159 4.44 9.92 1.77
CA THR A 159 5.08 10.15 3.07
C THR A 159 5.17 8.88 3.91
N TRP A 160 6.03 8.89 4.92
CA TRP A 160 6.10 7.79 5.88
C TRP A 160 4.81 7.63 6.69
N ASP A 161 4.18 8.75 7.05
CA ASP A 161 2.95 8.75 7.83
C ASP A 161 1.79 8.16 7.04
N GLU A 162 1.67 8.47 5.75
CA GLU A 162 0.69 7.84 4.85
C GLU A 162 0.95 6.34 4.69
N PHE A 163 2.21 5.93 4.53
CA PHE A 163 2.56 4.51 4.47
C PHE A 163 2.17 3.78 5.76
N LYS A 164 2.45 4.39 6.93
CA LYS A 164 2.08 3.83 8.24
C LYS A 164 0.56 3.76 8.42
N ALA A 165 -0.16 4.80 8.05
CA ALA A 165 -1.63 4.80 8.07
C ALA A 165 -2.18 3.67 7.17
N ALA A 166 -1.66 3.56 5.95
CA ALA A 166 -2.10 2.53 4.99
C ALA A 166 -1.85 1.10 5.49
N ILE A 167 -0.69 0.79 6.08
CA ILE A 167 -0.45 -0.57 6.62
C ILE A 167 -1.24 -0.89 7.88
N SER A 168 -1.76 0.13 8.58
CA SER A 168 -2.53 0.00 9.81
C SER A 168 -4.04 0.00 9.58
N ALA A 169 -4.50 0.44 8.40
CA ALA A 169 -5.92 0.46 8.06
C ALA A 169 -6.49 -0.96 8.01
N ASP A 170 -7.73 -1.12 8.43
CA ASP A 170 -8.43 -2.40 8.37
C ASP A 170 -8.58 -2.83 6.89
N PRO A 171 -8.20 -4.07 6.52
CA PRO A 171 -8.42 -4.57 5.17
C PRO A 171 -9.90 -4.48 4.71
N GLU A 172 -10.84 -4.58 5.63
CA GLU A 172 -12.27 -4.44 5.34
C GLU A 172 -12.66 -3.00 4.97
N GLU A 173 -11.90 -1.99 5.41
CA GLU A 173 -12.16 -0.60 5.01
C GLU A 173 -11.72 -0.29 3.56
N GLU A 174 -10.70 -0.98 3.04
CA GLU A 174 -10.26 -0.78 1.64
C GLU A 174 -11.16 -1.47 0.61
N GLU A 175 -11.91 -2.49 1.01
CA GLU A 175 -12.87 -3.19 0.14
C GLU A 175 -14.29 -2.60 0.21
N LYS A 176 -14.55 -1.63 1.10
CA LYS A 176 -15.85 -0.97 1.15
C LYS A 176 -16.13 -0.26 -0.16
N LYS A 177 -17.20 -0.68 -0.81
CA LYS A 177 -17.70 0.01 -1.99
C LYS A 177 -18.06 1.44 -1.63
N SER A 178 -17.78 2.38 -2.51
CA SER A 178 -18.15 3.78 -2.33
C SER A 178 -18.56 4.40 -3.67
N GLY A 179 -19.47 5.38 -3.60
CA GLY A 179 -19.96 6.08 -4.77
C GLY A 179 -20.78 5.19 -5.70
N TRP A 180 -20.92 5.62 -6.92
CA TRP A 180 -21.70 4.94 -7.95
C TRP A 180 -21.05 3.65 -8.43
N GLN A 181 -21.79 2.53 -8.40
CA GLN A 181 -21.39 1.23 -8.92
C GLN A 181 -22.47 0.66 -9.83
N GLN A 182 -22.07 0.14 -10.98
CA GLN A 182 -22.98 -0.57 -11.89
C GLN A 182 -22.94 -2.07 -11.59
N GLU A 183 -24.08 -2.65 -11.21
CA GLU A 183 -24.20 -4.04 -10.79
C GLU A 183 -25.53 -4.62 -11.25
N ASP A 184 -25.54 -5.89 -11.66
CA ASP A 184 -26.75 -6.68 -11.97
C ASP A 184 -27.79 -5.96 -12.85
N GLY A 185 -27.29 -5.17 -13.82
CA GLY A 185 -28.15 -4.45 -14.78
C GLY A 185 -28.68 -3.10 -14.30
N GLY A 186 -28.20 -2.57 -13.17
CA GLY A 186 -28.60 -1.27 -12.64
C GLY A 186 -27.47 -0.53 -11.95
N TRP A 187 -27.79 0.61 -11.35
CA TRP A 187 -26.88 1.43 -10.59
C TRP A 187 -27.21 1.40 -9.11
N ARG A 188 -26.15 1.37 -8.26
CA ARG A 188 -26.21 1.56 -6.81
C ARG A 188 -25.29 2.67 -6.39
N TYR A 189 -25.62 3.34 -5.31
CA TYR A 189 -24.73 4.29 -4.66
C TYR A 189 -24.35 3.80 -3.28
N TYR A 190 -23.06 3.65 -3.03
CA TYR A 190 -22.51 3.15 -1.76
C TYR A 190 -22.00 4.30 -0.90
N LEU A 191 -22.38 4.31 0.38
CA LEU A 191 -21.91 5.28 1.36
C LEU A 191 -20.45 4.97 1.74
N GLY A 192 -19.53 5.87 1.43
CA GLY A 192 -18.09 5.65 1.60
C GLY A 192 -17.65 5.35 3.03
N ASN A 193 -18.41 5.82 4.02
CA ASN A 193 -18.12 5.57 5.45
C ASN A 193 -18.53 4.18 5.93
N THR A 194 -19.55 3.58 5.34
CA THR A 194 -20.06 2.25 5.75
C THR A 194 -19.81 1.16 4.71
N GLY A 195 -19.69 1.51 3.42
CA GLY A 195 -19.68 0.56 2.31
C GLY A 195 -21.05 -0.05 2.02
N GLU A 196 -22.13 0.47 2.64
CA GLU A 196 -23.49 0.03 2.43
C GLU A 196 -24.16 0.83 1.31
N PRO A 197 -25.01 0.21 0.48
CA PRO A 197 -25.75 0.93 -0.54
C PRO A 197 -26.90 1.75 0.08
N VAL A 198 -27.19 2.90 -0.49
CA VAL A 198 -28.42 3.65 -0.16
C VAL A 198 -29.63 2.76 -0.47
N ARG A 199 -30.61 2.69 0.45
CA ARG A 199 -31.81 1.86 0.32
C ARG A 199 -33.05 2.59 0.79
N ASN A 200 -34.16 2.49 0.02
CA ASN A 200 -35.43 3.15 0.33
C ASN A 200 -35.26 4.62 0.70
N ASP A 201 -34.32 5.31 0.04
CA ASP A 201 -33.98 6.68 0.37
C ASP A 201 -33.49 7.47 -0.82
N TRP A 202 -33.47 8.79 -0.65
CA TRP A 202 -32.93 9.76 -1.59
C TRP A 202 -31.42 9.96 -1.39
N HIS A 203 -30.72 10.21 -2.49
CA HIS A 203 -29.32 10.63 -2.49
C HIS A 203 -29.15 11.85 -3.37
N GLU A 204 -28.43 12.84 -2.84
CA GLU A 204 -28.01 14.02 -3.57
C GLU A 204 -26.55 13.92 -3.98
N ASP A 205 -26.28 13.99 -5.27
CA ASP A 205 -24.94 14.06 -5.80
C ASP A 205 -24.33 15.48 -5.63
N PRO A 206 -22.99 15.63 -5.65
CA PRO A 206 -22.32 16.92 -5.56
C PRO A 206 -22.72 17.94 -6.64
N ASP A 207 -23.28 17.49 -7.76
CA ASP A 207 -23.82 18.35 -8.84
C ASP A 207 -25.23 18.88 -8.54
N GLY A 208 -25.82 18.49 -7.39
CA GLY A 208 -27.18 18.84 -7.00
C GLY A 208 -28.28 18.02 -7.69
N SER A 209 -27.92 16.92 -8.33
CA SER A 209 -28.86 15.92 -8.87
C SER A 209 -29.33 14.98 -7.77
N TRP A 210 -30.64 14.69 -7.73
CA TRP A 210 -31.24 13.81 -6.75
C TRP A 210 -31.68 12.50 -7.40
N TYR A 211 -31.47 11.38 -6.70
CA TYR A 211 -31.78 10.02 -7.12
C TYR A 211 -32.52 9.29 -5.99
N TRP A 212 -33.37 8.33 -6.35
CA TRP A 212 -34.02 7.44 -5.38
C TRP A 212 -33.53 5.99 -5.55
N PHE A 213 -33.27 5.32 -4.45
CA PHE A 213 -32.89 3.91 -4.42
C PHE A 213 -33.98 3.08 -3.74
N ASP A 214 -34.31 1.93 -4.31
CA ASP A 214 -35.30 1.01 -3.76
C ASP A 214 -34.77 0.19 -2.56
N GLY A 215 -35.59 -0.75 -2.04
CA GLY A 215 -35.23 -1.62 -0.92
C GLY A 215 -34.08 -2.60 -1.24
N ALA A 216 -33.82 -2.88 -2.50
CA ALA A 216 -32.66 -3.66 -2.96
C ALA A 216 -31.41 -2.79 -3.14
N GLY A 217 -31.55 -1.45 -3.00
CA GLY A 217 -30.49 -0.48 -3.22
C GLY A 217 -30.25 -0.15 -4.69
N MET A 218 -31.21 -0.46 -5.58
CA MET A 218 -31.13 -0.15 -7.00
C MET A 218 -31.71 1.23 -7.29
N MET A 219 -31.01 1.99 -8.14
CA MET A 219 -31.48 3.30 -8.61
C MET A 219 -32.77 3.11 -9.41
N VAL A 220 -33.78 3.88 -9.06
CA VAL A 220 -35.10 3.83 -9.71
C VAL A 220 -35.13 4.85 -10.85
N THR A 221 -35.68 4.45 -11.98
CA THR A 221 -35.87 5.28 -13.17
C THR A 221 -37.36 5.27 -13.57
N GLU A 222 -37.78 6.28 -14.34
CA GLU A 222 -39.10 6.40 -14.97
C GLU A 222 -40.27 6.16 -14.00
N ALA A 223 -40.15 6.67 -12.76
CA ALA A 223 -41.14 6.45 -11.71
C ALA A 223 -41.33 7.68 -10.80
N TRP A 224 -42.53 7.73 -10.19
CA TRP A 224 -42.84 8.75 -9.17
C TRP A 224 -42.44 8.23 -7.77
N LYS A 225 -41.82 9.08 -6.98
CA LYS A 225 -41.46 8.83 -5.59
C LYS A 225 -41.85 10.00 -4.69
N THR A 226 -42.28 9.68 -3.47
CA THR A 226 -42.58 10.70 -2.44
C THR A 226 -41.30 11.03 -1.69
N ALA A 227 -41.05 12.33 -1.50
CA ALA A 227 -39.99 12.78 -0.58
C ALA A 227 -40.51 13.06 0.82
N SER A 228 -39.61 13.34 1.75
CA SER A 228 -39.92 13.62 3.15
C SER A 228 -40.81 14.87 3.37
N ASP A 229 -40.88 15.76 2.40
CA ASP A 229 -41.77 16.93 2.37
C ASP A 229 -43.22 16.59 1.97
N GLY A 230 -43.52 15.32 1.68
CA GLY A 230 -44.81 14.82 1.23
C GLY A 230 -45.13 15.07 -0.24
N ARG A 231 -44.21 15.63 -1.00
CA ARG A 231 -44.39 15.89 -2.44
C ARG A 231 -43.95 14.69 -3.27
N TRP A 232 -44.54 14.60 -4.48
CA TRP A 232 -44.18 13.60 -5.47
C TRP A 232 -43.22 14.17 -6.47
N TYR A 233 -42.15 13.43 -6.77
CA TYR A 233 -41.12 13.79 -7.73
C TYR A 233 -40.99 12.67 -8.75
N TYR A 234 -40.82 13.04 -10.01
CA TYR A 234 -40.60 12.09 -11.12
C TYR A 234 -39.09 11.88 -11.32
N LEU A 235 -38.69 10.63 -11.47
CA LEU A 235 -37.36 10.22 -11.85
C LEU A 235 -37.28 9.94 -13.33
N GLY A 236 -36.37 10.56 -14.06
CA GLY A 236 -36.18 10.40 -15.48
C GLY A 236 -35.59 9.03 -15.86
N VAL A 237 -35.40 8.81 -17.16
CA VAL A 237 -34.75 7.60 -17.70
C VAL A 237 -33.30 7.46 -17.17
N ASP A 238 -32.62 8.54 -16.83
CA ASP A 238 -31.29 8.57 -16.24
C ASP A 238 -31.29 8.51 -14.70
N GLY A 239 -32.46 8.32 -14.09
CA GLY A 239 -32.67 8.27 -12.65
C GLY A 239 -32.67 9.61 -11.94
N LYS A 240 -32.39 10.72 -12.63
CA LYS A 240 -32.38 12.05 -12.02
C LYS A 240 -33.80 12.53 -11.73
N MET A 241 -33.96 13.16 -10.57
CA MET A 241 -35.19 13.86 -10.22
C MET A 241 -35.42 15.02 -11.19
N VAL A 242 -36.55 15.00 -11.89
CA VAL A 242 -36.96 16.10 -12.78
C VAL A 242 -37.44 17.26 -11.92
N LYS A 243 -36.73 18.40 -12.01
CA LYS A 243 -37.14 19.64 -11.37
C LYS A 243 -38.18 20.33 -12.28
N ASN A 244 -39.35 20.66 -11.72
CA ASN A 244 -40.36 21.52 -12.38
C ASN A 244 -39.90 22.96 -12.34
#